data_3ed5f5be771d0480217cc8a23225cdc3
#
_entry.id   3ed5f5be771d0480217cc8a23225cdc3
#
_cell.length_a   1.000
_cell.length_b   1.000
_cell.length_c   1.000
_cell.angle_alpha   90.00
_cell.angle_beta   90.00
_cell.angle_gamma   90.00
#
_symmetry.space_group_name_H-M   'P 1'
#
loop_
_entity.id
_entity.type
_entity.pdbx_description
1 polymer ?
#
loop_
_entity_poly.entity_id
_entity_poly.type
_entity_poly.pdbx_seq_one_letter_code
_entity_poly.pdbx_strand_id
1 'polypeptide(L)'
;MSGPLSGVRIIDLTTVVMGPFATQILADMGADVVKVESPEGDVLRNIAPMKHPGMGHIFLHHNRNKRSIVLDLKQAAGRAALLRLARHADVLIYNVRPQAMARLKLSYEEVFAANPRIVYVGAYGYGEGGRYAGQPAYDDLIQGMAGLPWMTHAAGADRPRYVPTAISDRITGLAAVNAVTAALYGRERTGREIGRAHV
;
A
#
# COMPACT_ATOMS: atom_id res chain seq x y z
N MET A 1 2.82 12.62 16.71
CA MET A 1 1.98 11.80 17.61
C MET A 1 2.89 10.81 18.32
N SER A 2 2.65 10.50 19.58
CA SER A 2 3.37 9.44 20.30
C SER A 2 2.61 8.13 20.11
N GLY A 3 3.31 7.06 19.75
CA GLY A 3 2.73 5.74 19.54
C GLY A 3 3.82 4.69 19.38
N PRO A 4 3.47 3.40 19.28
CA PRO A 4 4.45 2.30 19.21
C PRO A 4 5.38 2.40 17.99
N LEU A 5 4.98 3.11 16.92
CA LEU A 5 5.80 3.35 15.73
C LEU A 5 6.36 4.78 15.67
N SER A 6 6.43 5.49 16.82
CA SER A 6 7.05 6.82 16.86
C SER A 6 8.51 6.75 16.40
N GLY A 7 8.89 7.61 15.45
CA GLY A 7 10.23 7.62 14.85
C GLY A 7 10.34 6.80 13.55
N VAL A 8 9.38 5.92 13.26
CA VAL A 8 9.34 5.17 11.98
C VAL A 8 8.86 6.10 10.86
N ARG A 9 9.57 6.11 9.74
CA ARG A 9 9.27 6.90 8.53
C ARG A 9 8.86 6.00 7.38
N ILE A 10 7.68 6.27 6.81
CA ILE A 10 7.08 5.45 5.75
C ILE A 10 6.85 6.29 4.50
N ILE A 11 7.33 5.80 3.36
CA ILE A 11 6.96 6.31 2.04
C ILE A 11 5.80 5.46 1.52
N ASP A 12 4.68 6.10 1.27
CA ASP A 12 3.45 5.48 0.79
C ASP A 12 3.24 5.81 -0.70
N LEU A 13 3.53 4.85 -1.59
CA LEU A 13 3.27 4.93 -3.04
C LEU A 13 1.96 4.22 -3.41
N THR A 14 1.13 3.90 -2.44
CA THR A 14 -0.10 3.15 -2.67
C THR A 14 -1.26 4.05 -3.08
N THR A 15 -2.22 3.48 -3.77
CA THR A 15 -3.46 4.14 -4.19
C THR A 15 -4.66 3.26 -3.88
N VAL A 16 -5.85 3.82 -3.97
CA VAL A 16 -7.15 3.18 -3.78
C VAL A 16 -7.38 2.82 -2.30
N VAL A 17 -7.55 1.55 -1.92
CA VAL A 17 -7.97 1.15 -0.56
C VAL A 17 -6.90 0.37 0.17
N MET A 18 -6.46 -0.75 -0.36
CA MET A 18 -5.62 -1.76 0.31
C MET A 18 -4.39 -1.16 1.01
N GLY A 19 -3.51 -0.53 0.23
CA GLY A 19 -2.29 0.08 0.74
C GLY A 19 -2.53 1.33 1.58
N PRO A 20 -3.38 2.29 1.12
CA PRO A 20 -3.72 3.46 1.94
C PRO A 20 -4.34 3.10 3.29
N PHE A 21 -5.13 2.03 3.39
CA PHE A 21 -5.66 1.53 4.66
C PHE A 21 -4.54 1.00 5.56
N ALA A 22 -3.60 0.24 5.02
CA ALA A 22 -2.45 -0.25 5.78
C ALA A 22 -1.61 0.92 6.34
N THR A 23 -1.23 1.85 5.48
CA THR A 23 -0.37 2.98 5.88
C THR A 23 -1.09 3.98 6.78
N GLN A 24 -2.42 4.07 6.71
CA GLN A 24 -3.23 4.82 7.67
C GLN A 24 -3.17 4.21 9.08
N ILE A 25 -3.28 2.88 9.19
CA ILE A 25 -3.14 2.19 10.50
C ILE A 25 -1.74 2.42 11.09
N LEU A 26 -0.70 2.30 10.27
CA LEU A 26 0.68 2.56 10.70
C LEU A 26 0.86 4.03 11.15
N ALA A 27 0.22 4.98 10.46
CA ALA A 27 0.20 6.39 10.86
C ALA A 27 -0.54 6.61 12.19
N ASP A 28 -1.67 5.93 12.41
CA ASP A 28 -2.41 5.96 13.68
C ASP A 28 -1.60 5.35 14.84
N MET A 29 -0.68 4.42 14.53
CA MET A 29 0.30 3.88 15.49
C MET A 29 1.50 4.83 15.74
N GLY A 30 1.54 6.01 15.10
CA GLY A 30 2.56 7.04 15.33
C GLY A 30 3.67 7.12 14.30
N ALA A 31 3.64 6.33 13.21
CA ALA A 31 4.59 6.46 12.12
C ALA A 31 4.42 7.79 11.37
N ASP A 32 5.53 8.37 10.89
CA ASP A 32 5.53 9.53 10.01
C ASP A 32 5.38 9.06 8.57
N VAL A 33 4.15 9.14 8.04
CA VAL A 33 3.80 8.65 6.71
C VAL A 33 3.74 9.80 5.71
N VAL A 34 4.53 9.69 4.64
CA VAL A 34 4.49 10.60 3.47
C VAL A 34 3.89 9.85 2.29
N LYS A 35 2.65 10.22 1.94
CA LYS A 35 1.99 9.74 0.72
C LYS A 35 2.54 10.49 -0.48
N VAL A 36 3.06 9.76 -1.44
CA VAL A 36 3.54 10.30 -2.72
C VAL A 36 2.47 10.07 -3.78
N GLU A 37 1.99 11.14 -4.35
CA GLU A 37 0.95 11.13 -5.38
C GLU A 37 1.51 11.54 -6.73
N SER A 38 0.92 11.06 -7.82
CA SER A 38 1.16 11.59 -9.15
C SER A 38 0.56 13.00 -9.28
N PRO A 39 0.88 13.76 -10.35
CA PRO A 39 0.24 15.06 -10.60
C PRO A 39 -1.29 15.00 -10.66
N GLU A 40 -1.84 13.86 -11.09
CA GLU A 40 -3.29 13.62 -11.16
C GLU A 40 -3.91 13.31 -9.79
N GLY A 41 -3.08 12.98 -8.80
CA GLY A 41 -3.51 12.56 -7.48
C GLY A 41 -4.03 11.11 -7.42
N ASP A 42 -4.47 10.71 -6.23
CA ASP A 42 -5.16 9.43 -6.02
C ASP A 42 -6.58 9.52 -6.59
N VAL A 43 -6.99 8.51 -7.36
CA VAL A 43 -8.32 8.46 -7.99
C VAL A 43 -9.46 8.61 -6.98
N LEU A 44 -9.29 8.12 -5.76
CA LEU A 44 -10.30 8.21 -4.70
C LEU A 44 -10.53 9.64 -4.19
N ARG A 45 -9.67 10.59 -4.53
CA ARG A 45 -9.93 12.01 -4.26
C ARG A 45 -11.21 12.50 -4.95
N ASN A 46 -11.56 11.89 -6.10
CA ASN A 46 -12.66 12.31 -6.95
C ASN A 46 -13.87 11.37 -6.90
N ILE A 47 -13.90 10.41 -5.97
CA ILE A 47 -15.04 9.51 -5.79
C ILE A 47 -16.05 10.10 -4.80
N ALA A 48 -17.28 10.28 -5.29
CA ALA A 48 -18.41 10.75 -4.49
C ALA A 48 -18.85 9.71 -3.41
N PRO A 49 -19.52 10.17 -2.34
CA PRO A 49 -19.87 11.54 -2.00
C PRO A 49 -18.66 12.36 -1.53
N MET A 50 -18.64 13.64 -1.88
CA MET A 50 -17.61 14.58 -1.44
C MET A 50 -18.23 15.95 -1.18
N LYS A 51 -17.74 16.64 -0.17
CA LYS A 51 -18.18 18.00 0.15
C LYS A 51 -17.51 19.04 -0.74
N HIS A 52 -16.25 18.82 -1.08
CA HIS A 52 -15.45 19.70 -1.94
C HIS A 52 -14.69 18.84 -2.97
N PRO A 53 -14.38 19.38 -4.16
CA PRO A 53 -13.57 18.71 -5.16
C PRO A 53 -12.23 18.22 -4.57
N GLY A 54 -11.83 16.99 -4.91
CA GLY A 54 -10.59 16.38 -4.41
C GLY A 54 -10.66 15.81 -2.99
N MET A 55 -11.82 15.90 -2.32
CA MET A 55 -12.04 15.43 -0.95
C MET A 55 -13.00 14.24 -0.91
N GLY A 56 -12.76 13.22 -1.74
CA GLY A 56 -13.54 11.99 -1.72
C GLY A 56 -13.50 11.31 -0.34
N HIS A 57 -14.66 10.85 0.11
CA HIS A 57 -14.83 10.33 1.48
C HIS A 57 -13.90 9.16 1.79
N ILE A 58 -13.71 8.23 0.85
CA ILE A 58 -12.81 7.08 1.02
C ILE A 58 -11.36 7.56 1.12
N PHE A 59 -10.97 8.54 0.28
CA PHE A 59 -9.64 9.12 0.33
C PHE A 59 -9.35 9.74 1.71
N LEU A 60 -10.25 10.56 2.22
CA LEU A 60 -10.10 11.21 3.53
C LEU A 60 -10.00 10.19 4.65
N HIS A 61 -10.82 9.13 4.59
CA HIS A 61 -10.82 8.09 5.61
C HIS A 61 -9.50 7.30 5.65
N HIS A 62 -8.98 6.88 4.49
CA HIS A 62 -7.80 6.02 4.41
C HIS A 62 -6.47 6.78 4.40
N ASN A 63 -6.49 8.12 4.36
CA ASN A 63 -5.26 8.92 4.32
C ASN A 63 -5.13 9.94 5.45
N ARG A 64 -5.94 9.79 6.52
CA ARG A 64 -5.75 10.59 7.73
C ARG A 64 -4.37 10.32 8.34
N ASN A 65 -3.85 11.29 9.07
CA ASN A 65 -2.54 11.24 9.73
C ASN A 65 -1.33 11.10 8.79
N LYS A 66 -1.53 11.29 7.47
CA LYS A 66 -0.45 11.32 6.50
C LYS A 66 -0.16 12.73 6.03
N ARG A 67 1.09 12.98 5.68
CA ARG A 67 1.48 14.11 4.85
C ARG A 67 1.42 13.68 3.39
N SER A 68 1.14 14.60 2.47
CA SER A 68 1.14 14.32 1.03
C SER A 68 2.16 15.19 0.30
N ILE A 69 2.78 14.61 -0.73
CA ILE A 69 3.64 15.30 -1.69
C ILE A 69 3.32 14.81 -3.09
N VAL A 70 3.31 15.72 -4.06
CA VAL A 70 3.15 15.38 -5.47
C VAL A 70 4.52 15.24 -6.11
N LEU A 71 4.80 14.08 -6.69
CA LEU A 71 6.02 13.81 -7.47
C LEU A 71 5.65 13.10 -8.78
N ASP A 72 6.03 13.69 -9.90
CA ASP A 72 5.95 12.98 -11.18
C ASP A 72 7.12 11.98 -11.30
N LEU A 73 6.86 10.73 -10.92
CA LEU A 73 7.87 9.66 -10.97
C LEU A 73 8.24 9.23 -12.40
N LYS A 74 7.52 9.68 -13.41
CA LYS A 74 7.94 9.51 -14.83
C LYS A 74 9.12 10.43 -15.18
N GLN A 75 9.28 11.53 -14.46
CA GLN A 75 10.39 12.47 -14.61
C GLN A 75 11.60 12.07 -13.76
N ALA A 76 12.80 12.31 -14.28
CA ALA A 76 14.05 12.02 -13.56
C ALA A 76 14.14 12.77 -12.21
N ALA A 77 13.71 14.04 -12.22
CA ALA A 77 13.72 14.88 -11.02
C ALA A 77 12.79 14.33 -9.90
N GLY A 78 11.59 13.85 -10.27
CA GLY A 78 10.66 13.22 -9.35
C GLY A 78 11.21 11.94 -8.72
N ARG A 79 11.83 11.07 -9.55
CA ARG A 79 12.50 9.86 -9.05
C ARG A 79 13.67 10.18 -8.11
N ALA A 80 14.51 11.15 -8.50
CA ALA A 80 15.62 11.59 -7.66
C ALA A 80 15.14 12.15 -6.31
N ALA A 81 14.02 12.87 -6.31
CA ALA A 81 13.39 13.36 -5.07
C ALA A 81 12.90 12.19 -4.20
N LEU A 82 12.23 11.19 -4.79
CA LEU A 82 11.79 10.01 -4.06
C LEU A 82 12.97 9.23 -3.46
N LEU A 83 14.02 9.00 -4.22
CA LEU A 83 15.22 8.29 -3.72
C LEU A 83 15.93 9.07 -2.60
N ARG A 84 15.90 10.41 -2.62
CA ARG A 84 16.38 11.21 -1.47
C ARG A 84 15.52 11.00 -0.23
N LEU A 85 14.20 10.91 -0.35
CA LEU A 85 13.32 10.57 0.76
C LEU A 85 13.59 9.15 1.26
N ALA A 86 13.80 8.19 0.36
CA ALA A 86 14.06 6.79 0.69
C ALA A 86 15.33 6.59 1.51
N ARG A 87 16.35 7.43 1.36
CA ARG A 87 17.58 7.38 2.18
C ARG A 87 17.33 7.50 3.68
N HIS A 88 16.23 8.13 4.06
CA HIS A 88 15.88 8.41 5.45
C HIS A 88 14.58 7.73 5.88
N ALA A 89 14.03 6.87 5.04
CA ALA A 89 12.81 6.12 5.32
C ALA A 89 13.13 4.73 5.87
N ASP A 90 12.24 4.22 6.70
CA ASP A 90 12.30 2.85 7.22
C ASP A 90 11.56 1.87 6.32
N VAL A 91 10.48 2.34 5.70
CA VAL A 91 9.59 1.53 4.86
C VAL A 91 9.25 2.28 3.58
N LEU A 92 9.23 1.57 2.46
CA LEU A 92 8.57 1.99 1.23
C LEU A 92 7.53 0.93 0.88
N ILE A 93 6.27 1.34 0.79
CA ILE A 93 5.15 0.48 0.43
C ILE A 93 4.47 0.96 -0.86
N TYR A 94 4.14 0.03 -1.75
CA TYR A 94 3.50 0.30 -3.03
C TYR A 94 2.53 -0.82 -3.41
N ASN A 95 1.54 -0.50 -4.26
CA ASN A 95 0.57 -1.48 -4.78
C ASN A 95 0.42 -1.43 -6.31
N VAL A 96 1.35 -0.77 -7.00
CA VAL A 96 1.48 -0.87 -8.45
C VAL A 96 2.23 -2.15 -8.83
N ARG A 97 2.07 -2.62 -10.07
CA ARG A 97 2.73 -3.85 -10.52
C ARG A 97 4.25 -3.72 -10.46
N PRO A 98 4.99 -4.78 -10.10
CA PRO A 98 6.46 -4.75 -10.04
C PRO A 98 7.12 -4.28 -11.33
N GLN A 99 6.56 -4.68 -12.48
CA GLN A 99 7.04 -4.23 -13.79
C GLN A 99 6.90 -2.70 -13.99
N ALA A 100 5.91 -2.07 -13.34
CA ALA A 100 5.78 -0.62 -13.36
C ALA A 100 6.83 0.05 -12.47
N MET A 101 7.11 -0.50 -11.30
CA MET A 101 8.21 -0.03 -10.44
C MET A 101 9.57 -0.15 -11.15
N ALA A 102 9.84 -1.26 -11.83
CA ALA A 102 11.05 -1.44 -12.62
C ALA A 102 11.17 -0.42 -13.77
N ARG A 103 10.09 -0.17 -14.51
CA ARG A 103 10.07 0.88 -15.56
C ARG A 103 10.30 2.29 -15.00
N LEU A 104 9.85 2.54 -13.77
CA LEU A 104 10.12 3.79 -13.08
C LEU A 104 11.54 3.86 -12.50
N LYS A 105 12.35 2.81 -12.62
CA LYS A 105 13.66 2.71 -11.97
C LYS A 105 13.55 2.89 -10.45
N LEU A 106 12.58 2.22 -9.88
CA LEU A 106 12.26 2.18 -8.44
C LEU A 106 12.05 0.74 -7.98
N SER A 107 12.71 -0.22 -8.64
CA SER A 107 12.74 -1.61 -8.20
C SER A 107 13.37 -1.74 -6.81
N TYR A 108 13.28 -2.94 -6.23
CA TYR A 108 13.92 -3.21 -4.95
C TYR A 108 15.41 -2.86 -4.98
N GLU A 109 16.13 -3.27 -6.03
CA GLU A 109 17.58 -3.10 -6.16
C GLU A 109 17.96 -1.61 -6.20
N GLU A 110 17.18 -0.79 -6.89
CA GLU A 110 17.43 0.65 -7.03
C GLU A 110 17.15 1.40 -5.73
N VAL A 111 16.07 1.03 -5.02
CA VAL A 111 15.74 1.63 -3.73
C VAL A 111 16.71 1.14 -2.65
N PHE A 112 17.06 -0.14 -2.66
CA PHE A 112 18.07 -0.74 -1.79
C PHE A 112 19.44 -0.08 -1.94
N ALA A 113 19.87 0.20 -3.16
CA ALA A 113 21.12 0.92 -3.40
C ALA A 113 21.13 2.33 -2.76
N ALA A 114 19.97 2.96 -2.62
CA ALA A 114 19.85 4.25 -1.94
C ALA A 114 19.79 4.11 -0.41
N ASN A 115 19.18 3.02 0.09
CA ASN A 115 19.04 2.72 1.52
C ASN A 115 18.97 1.20 1.76
N PRO A 116 20.09 0.57 2.14
CA PRO A 116 20.14 -0.88 2.40
C PRO A 116 19.30 -1.34 3.59
N ARG A 117 18.85 -0.44 4.45
CA ARG A 117 18.04 -0.78 5.63
C ARG A 117 16.54 -0.68 5.39
N ILE A 118 16.11 -0.31 4.18
CA ILE A 118 14.70 -0.07 3.90
C ILE A 118 13.91 -1.39 3.83
N VAL A 119 12.74 -1.41 4.47
CA VAL A 119 11.75 -2.47 4.28
C VAL A 119 10.94 -2.13 3.02
N TYR A 120 11.12 -2.91 1.96
CA TYR A 120 10.47 -2.68 0.68
C TYR A 120 9.26 -3.61 0.53
N VAL A 121 8.06 -3.04 0.52
CA VAL A 121 6.80 -3.79 0.60
C VAL A 121 5.99 -3.62 -0.67
N GLY A 122 5.75 -4.73 -1.37
CA GLY A 122 4.82 -4.80 -2.48
C GLY A 122 3.52 -5.47 -2.08
N ALA A 123 2.39 -4.80 -2.28
CA ALA A 123 1.06 -5.33 -1.98
C ALA A 123 0.31 -5.58 -3.30
N TYR A 124 0.07 -6.85 -3.64
CA TYR A 124 -0.53 -7.26 -4.91
C TYR A 124 -1.68 -8.24 -4.69
N GLY A 125 -2.57 -8.32 -5.67
CA GLY A 125 -3.70 -9.25 -5.61
C GLY A 125 -3.32 -10.71 -5.86
N TYR A 126 -2.26 -10.98 -6.67
CA TYR A 126 -1.80 -12.33 -6.97
C TYR A 126 -0.29 -12.44 -6.81
N GLY A 127 0.15 -13.57 -6.23
CA GLY A 127 1.57 -13.86 -6.07
C GLY A 127 2.29 -14.00 -7.43
N GLU A 128 3.54 -13.52 -7.50
CA GLU A 128 4.31 -13.45 -8.75
C GLU A 128 4.65 -14.82 -9.36
N GLY A 129 4.69 -15.88 -8.57
CA GLY A 129 4.94 -17.25 -9.03
C GLY A 129 3.68 -18.07 -9.33
N GLY A 130 2.48 -17.49 -9.20
CA GLY A 130 1.22 -18.18 -9.38
C GLY A 130 0.67 -18.11 -10.79
N ARG A 131 -0.33 -18.99 -11.08
CA ARG A 131 -1.01 -19.04 -12.38
C ARG A 131 -1.63 -17.69 -12.81
N TYR A 132 -2.01 -16.85 -11.85
CA TYR A 132 -2.64 -15.57 -12.08
C TYR A 132 -1.68 -14.38 -11.95
N ALA A 133 -0.37 -14.65 -11.91
CA ALA A 133 0.64 -13.60 -11.84
C ALA A 133 0.43 -12.52 -12.92
N GLY A 134 0.47 -11.25 -12.51
CA GLY A 134 0.29 -10.13 -13.42
C GLY A 134 -1.15 -9.83 -13.85
N GLN A 135 -2.14 -10.65 -13.46
CA GLN A 135 -3.54 -10.36 -13.74
C GLN A 135 -4.05 -9.17 -12.91
N PRO A 136 -5.06 -8.43 -13.40
CA PRO A 136 -5.74 -7.42 -12.60
C PRO A 136 -6.36 -8.05 -11.36
N ALA A 137 -6.25 -7.36 -10.23
CA ALA A 137 -6.88 -7.76 -8.99
C ALA A 137 -7.54 -6.54 -8.37
N TYR A 138 -8.86 -6.58 -8.33
CA TYR A 138 -9.71 -5.66 -7.61
C TYR A 138 -10.45 -6.41 -6.54
N ASP A 139 -10.95 -5.74 -5.54
CA ASP A 139 -11.59 -6.36 -4.37
C ASP A 139 -12.66 -7.40 -4.76
N ASP A 140 -13.57 -7.03 -5.66
CA ASP A 140 -14.65 -7.90 -6.13
C ASP A 140 -14.13 -9.14 -6.89
N LEU A 141 -13.08 -8.97 -7.71
CA LEU A 141 -12.45 -10.10 -8.38
C LEU A 141 -11.85 -11.09 -7.39
N ILE A 142 -11.17 -10.57 -6.36
CA ILE A 142 -10.58 -11.41 -5.31
C ILE A 142 -11.66 -12.05 -4.44
N GLN A 143 -12.75 -11.36 -4.10
CA GLN A 143 -13.89 -11.96 -3.43
C GLN A 143 -14.46 -13.12 -4.25
N GLY A 144 -14.61 -12.93 -5.57
CA GLY A 144 -15.08 -13.97 -6.48
C GLY A 144 -14.15 -15.19 -6.51
N MET A 145 -12.84 -14.96 -6.68
CA MET A 145 -11.82 -16.00 -6.71
C MET A 145 -11.69 -16.76 -5.39
N ALA A 146 -11.89 -16.07 -4.25
CA ALA A 146 -11.90 -16.68 -2.92
C ALA A 146 -13.20 -17.44 -2.60
N GLY A 147 -14.21 -17.37 -3.47
CA GLY A 147 -15.49 -18.08 -3.29
C GLY A 147 -16.44 -17.40 -2.29
N LEU A 148 -16.16 -16.18 -1.84
CA LEU A 148 -17.02 -15.48 -0.87
C LEU A 148 -18.47 -15.35 -1.32
N PRO A 149 -18.78 -14.99 -2.59
CA PRO A 149 -20.17 -14.91 -3.06
C PRO A 149 -20.89 -16.28 -3.01
N TRP A 150 -20.18 -17.37 -3.28
CA TRP A 150 -20.75 -18.70 -3.15
C TRP A 150 -21.03 -19.08 -1.70
N MET A 151 -20.12 -18.74 -0.79
CA MET A 151 -20.32 -18.99 0.66
C MET A 151 -21.55 -18.25 1.20
N THR A 152 -21.83 -17.03 0.75
CA THR A 152 -23.05 -16.30 1.16
C THR A 152 -24.30 -17.02 0.70
N HIS A 153 -24.30 -17.58 -0.51
CA HIS A 153 -25.41 -18.38 -1.02
C HIS A 153 -25.55 -19.70 -0.24
N ALA A 154 -24.46 -20.42 0.00
CA ALA A 154 -24.47 -21.65 0.78
C ALA A 154 -24.94 -21.43 2.23
N ALA A 155 -24.73 -20.24 2.77
CA ALA A 155 -25.22 -19.83 4.09
C ALA A 155 -26.70 -19.39 4.12
N GLY A 156 -27.42 -19.51 2.99
CA GLY A 156 -28.86 -19.27 2.93
C GLY A 156 -29.29 -18.01 2.18
N ALA A 157 -28.38 -17.28 1.53
CA ALA A 157 -28.78 -16.18 0.67
C ALA A 157 -29.49 -16.74 -0.60
N ASP A 158 -30.45 -15.98 -1.15
CA ASP A 158 -31.21 -16.33 -2.35
C ASP A 158 -30.34 -16.55 -3.59
N ARG A 159 -29.19 -15.89 -3.63
CA ARG A 159 -28.18 -15.96 -4.71
C ARG A 159 -26.79 -15.61 -4.19
N PRO A 160 -25.70 -15.95 -4.91
CA PRO A 160 -24.37 -15.48 -4.57
C PRO A 160 -24.30 -13.94 -4.49
N ARG A 161 -23.75 -13.41 -3.43
CA ARG A 161 -23.59 -11.96 -3.21
C ARG A 161 -22.19 -11.63 -2.72
N TYR A 162 -21.67 -10.54 -3.19
CA TYR A 162 -20.45 -9.95 -2.62
C TYR A 162 -20.72 -9.41 -1.20
N VAL A 163 -19.70 -9.44 -0.38
CA VAL A 163 -19.70 -8.69 0.88
C VAL A 163 -19.75 -7.19 0.51
N PRO A 164 -20.71 -6.40 1.06
CA PRO A 164 -20.93 -5.02 0.63
C PRO A 164 -19.87 -4.04 1.21
N THR A 165 -18.61 -4.42 1.13
CA THR A 165 -17.44 -3.61 1.48
C THR A 165 -16.21 -4.17 0.78
N ALA A 166 -15.14 -3.38 0.64
CA ALA A 166 -13.85 -3.82 0.11
C ALA A 166 -13.13 -4.72 1.14
N ILE A 167 -13.66 -5.94 1.34
CA ILE A 167 -13.18 -6.85 2.41
C ILE A 167 -11.81 -7.44 2.08
N SER A 168 -11.56 -7.79 0.81
CA SER A 168 -10.28 -8.35 0.37
C SER A 168 -9.17 -7.32 0.52
N ASP A 169 -9.42 -6.07 0.10
CA ASP A 169 -8.50 -4.95 0.28
C ASP A 169 -8.17 -4.71 1.76
N ARG A 170 -9.17 -4.77 2.64
CA ARG A 170 -8.97 -4.55 4.07
C ARG A 170 -8.18 -5.67 4.73
N ILE A 171 -8.47 -6.93 4.41
CA ILE A 171 -7.74 -8.09 4.93
C ILE A 171 -6.28 -8.01 4.48
N THR A 172 -6.03 -7.73 3.20
CA THR A 172 -4.68 -7.57 2.66
C THR A 172 -3.97 -6.37 3.29
N GLY A 173 -4.69 -5.26 3.52
CA GLY A 173 -4.14 -4.11 4.24
C GLY A 173 -3.70 -4.44 5.67
N LEU A 174 -4.50 -5.22 6.42
CA LEU A 174 -4.13 -5.72 7.76
C LEU A 174 -2.92 -6.66 7.70
N ALA A 175 -2.87 -7.56 6.70
CA ALA A 175 -1.70 -8.42 6.48
C ALA A 175 -0.44 -7.60 6.18
N ALA A 176 -0.56 -6.51 5.41
CA ALA A 176 0.55 -5.60 5.15
C ALA A 176 1.04 -4.90 6.42
N VAL A 177 0.13 -4.47 7.32
CA VAL A 177 0.51 -3.92 8.64
C VAL A 177 1.32 -4.94 9.43
N ASN A 178 0.84 -6.20 9.50
CA ASN A 178 1.54 -7.27 10.21
C ASN A 178 2.93 -7.53 9.61
N ALA A 179 3.04 -7.60 8.28
CA ALA A 179 4.32 -7.81 7.59
C ALA A 179 5.31 -6.67 7.86
N VAL A 180 4.86 -5.41 7.78
CA VAL A 180 5.68 -4.23 8.06
C VAL A 180 6.17 -4.23 9.51
N THR A 181 5.27 -4.44 10.47
CA THR A 181 5.64 -4.43 11.90
C THR A 181 6.58 -5.58 12.26
N ALA A 182 6.34 -6.78 11.71
CA ALA A 182 7.23 -7.93 11.90
C ALA A 182 8.61 -7.67 11.28
N ALA A 183 8.66 -7.06 10.10
CA ALA A 183 9.90 -6.69 9.42
C ALA A 183 10.71 -5.66 10.24
N LEU A 184 10.05 -4.61 10.71
CA LEU A 184 10.69 -3.60 11.55
C LEU A 184 11.24 -4.22 12.85
N TYR A 185 10.43 -5.05 13.53
CA TYR A 185 10.88 -5.76 14.73
C TYR A 185 12.07 -6.68 14.46
N GLY A 186 12.00 -7.48 13.38
CA GLY A 186 13.11 -8.37 12.98
C GLY A 186 14.39 -7.59 12.70
N ARG A 187 14.30 -6.45 12.01
CA ARG A 187 15.44 -5.56 11.76
C ARG A 187 16.07 -5.04 13.05
N GLU A 188 15.26 -4.61 14.01
CA GLU A 188 15.77 -4.13 15.32
C GLU A 188 16.47 -5.25 16.11
N ARG A 189 15.93 -6.49 16.04
CA ARG A 189 16.49 -7.65 16.77
C ARG A 189 17.77 -8.19 16.16
N THR A 190 17.89 -8.17 14.84
CA THR A 190 19.00 -8.85 14.12
C THR A 190 20.04 -7.86 13.59
N GLY A 191 19.74 -6.58 13.53
CA GLY A 191 20.55 -5.58 12.84
C GLY A 191 20.61 -5.78 11.32
N ARG A 192 19.93 -6.81 10.80
CA ARG A 192 19.91 -7.14 9.36
C ARG A 192 18.65 -6.58 8.73
N GLU A 193 18.78 -6.20 7.49
CA GLU A 193 17.63 -5.92 6.66
C GLU A 193 16.80 -7.20 6.41
N ILE A 194 15.53 -7.05 6.18
CA ILE A 194 14.62 -8.17 5.89
C ILE A 194 14.42 -8.33 4.39
N GLY A 195 14.92 -7.37 3.61
CA GLY A 195 14.80 -7.38 2.17
C GLY A 195 13.39 -7.05 1.71
N ARG A 196 12.87 -7.85 0.78
CA ARG A 196 11.60 -7.63 0.10
C ARG A 196 10.47 -8.42 0.77
N ALA A 197 9.43 -7.73 1.24
CA ALA A 197 8.21 -8.34 1.73
C ALA A 197 7.11 -8.28 0.65
N HIS A 198 6.37 -9.38 0.48
CA HIS A 198 5.18 -9.48 -0.37
C HIS A 198 3.95 -9.74 0.49
N VAL A 199 2.86 -9.06 0.19
CA VAL A 199 1.54 -9.28 0.79
C VAL A 199 0.50 -9.36 -0.29
#